data_0ea452bc242adf9c9a1e5cf84e0e7f40
#
_entry.id   0ea452bc242adf9c9a1e5cf84e0e7f40
#
_cell.length_a   1.000
_cell.length_b   1.000
_cell.length_c   1.000
_cell.angle_alpha   90.00
_cell.angle_beta   90.00
_cell.angle_gamma   90.00
#
_symmetry.space_group_name_H-M   'P 1'
#
loop_
_entity.id
_entity.type
_entity.pdbx_description
1 polymer ?
#
loop_
_entity_poly.entity_id
_entity_poly.type
_entity_poly.pdbx_seq_one_letter_code
_entity_poly.pdbx_strand_id
1 'polypeptide(L)'
;MRSPITFRNSSILILLVAVAAFVASAHAEVVVVVSSKSSVKSLTSEQATKIFLGKVVTFPNGQTAFPIDQPEGSAIRDEFYSKVAHKNPSQLTAYWAKVIFTGDGRPPKLLADNVAVRKAIASDPNAIGYIDKSAVNRSVRVVLKP
;
A
#
# COMPACT_ATOMS: atom_id res chain seq x y z
N MET A 1 14.14 -80.10 21.57
CA MET A 1 15.02 -78.94 21.42
C MET A 1 14.23 -77.85 20.75
N ARG A 2 13.83 -76.82 21.48
CA ARG A 2 13.11 -75.67 20.96
C ARG A 2 13.94 -74.42 21.30
N SER A 3 14.44 -73.74 20.26
CA SER A 3 15.14 -72.49 20.42
C SER A 3 14.14 -71.36 20.50
N PRO A 4 14.28 -70.40 21.41
CA PRO A 4 13.42 -69.24 21.46
C PRO A 4 13.91 -68.20 20.45
N ILE A 5 12.98 -67.73 19.63
CA ILE A 5 13.12 -66.63 18.72
C ILE A 5 13.11 -65.32 19.51
N THR A 6 14.24 -64.64 19.58
CA THR A 6 14.32 -63.34 20.21
C THR A 6 13.86 -62.25 19.22
N PHE A 7 12.71 -61.67 19.45
CA PHE A 7 12.27 -60.46 18.74
C PHE A 7 13.07 -59.27 19.26
N ARG A 8 13.95 -58.76 18.46
CA ARG A 8 14.58 -57.46 18.69
C ARG A 8 13.64 -56.39 18.20
N ASN A 9 13.00 -55.69 19.14
CA ASN A 9 12.27 -54.49 18.89
C ASN A 9 13.23 -53.39 18.49
N SER A 10 13.31 -53.13 17.20
CA SER A 10 13.93 -51.90 16.70
C SER A 10 12.93 -50.77 16.77
N SER A 11 12.98 -50.01 17.85
CA SER A 11 12.25 -48.74 17.97
C SER A 11 12.81 -47.76 16.96
N ILE A 12 12.14 -47.64 15.84
CA ILE A 12 12.41 -46.55 14.89
C ILE A 12 11.84 -45.28 15.50
N LEU A 13 12.72 -44.50 16.09
CA LEU A 13 12.39 -43.15 16.57
C LEU A 13 12.24 -42.25 15.34
N ILE A 14 11.00 -42.04 14.89
CA ILE A 14 10.68 -41.08 13.84
C ILE A 14 10.77 -39.68 14.47
N LEU A 15 11.90 -39.03 14.23
CA LEU A 15 12.12 -37.64 14.58
C LEU A 15 11.31 -36.75 13.62
N LEU A 16 10.09 -36.37 14.01
CA LEU A 16 9.27 -35.42 13.28
C LEU A 16 9.87 -34.03 13.47
N VAL A 17 10.74 -33.62 12.56
CA VAL A 17 11.22 -32.23 12.48
C VAL A 17 10.08 -31.40 11.95
N ALA A 18 9.32 -30.78 12.85
CA ALA A 18 8.36 -29.74 12.50
C ALA A 18 9.14 -28.51 12.02
N VAL A 19 9.33 -28.40 10.71
CA VAL A 19 9.77 -27.15 10.08
C VAL A 19 8.63 -26.16 10.21
N ALA A 20 8.67 -25.38 11.28
CA ALA A 20 7.83 -24.20 11.38
C ALA A 20 8.27 -23.23 10.28
N ALA A 21 7.57 -23.26 9.15
CA ALA A 21 7.68 -22.24 8.13
C ALA A 21 7.19 -20.92 8.76
N PHE A 22 8.14 -20.09 9.21
CA PHE A 22 7.87 -18.70 9.50
C PHE A 22 7.49 -18.05 8.17
N VAL A 23 6.19 -18.01 7.90
CA VAL A 23 5.67 -17.11 6.89
C VAL A 23 5.82 -15.72 7.48
N ALA A 24 6.95 -15.08 7.19
CA ALA A 24 7.09 -13.65 7.40
C ALA A 24 6.00 -13.01 6.55
N SER A 25 4.93 -12.56 7.19
CA SER A 25 3.95 -11.69 6.56
C SER A 25 4.73 -10.47 6.11
N ALA A 26 5.04 -10.41 4.82
CA ALA A 26 5.57 -9.20 4.21
C ALA A 26 4.45 -8.14 4.32
N HIS A 27 4.48 -7.35 5.40
CA HIS A 27 3.63 -6.18 5.51
C HIS A 27 4.02 -5.26 4.36
N ALA A 28 3.07 -4.97 3.47
CA ALA A 28 3.23 -3.93 2.49
C ALA A 28 3.61 -2.64 3.23
N GLU A 29 4.72 -2.02 2.84
CA GLU A 29 5.15 -0.74 3.40
C GLU A 29 4.74 0.34 2.42
N VAL A 30 3.62 1.00 2.70
CA VAL A 30 3.10 2.05 1.83
C VAL A 30 3.97 3.31 1.92
N VAL A 31 4.26 3.89 0.76
CA VAL A 31 4.93 5.18 0.63
C VAL A 31 4.18 6.06 -0.37
N VAL A 32 4.18 7.37 -0.12
CA VAL A 32 3.60 8.35 -1.04
C VAL A 32 4.70 8.85 -1.98
N VAL A 33 4.40 8.86 -3.26
CA VAL A 33 5.37 9.18 -4.32
C VAL A 33 4.87 10.25 -5.29
N VAL A 34 5.81 10.99 -5.81
CA VAL A 34 5.65 11.91 -6.94
C VAL A 34 6.68 11.58 -8.02
N SER A 35 6.55 12.16 -9.21
CA SER A 35 7.58 12.05 -10.24
C SER A 35 8.94 12.50 -9.72
N SER A 36 10.01 11.85 -10.16
CA SER A 36 11.38 12.34 -9.91
C SER A 36 11.61 13.75 -10.48
N LYS A 37 10.81 14.16 -11.47
CA LYS A 37 10.81 15.49 -12.08
C LYS A 37 9.99 16.53 -11.32
N SER A 38 9.21 16.11 -10.33
CA SER A 38 8.42 17.03 -9.49
C SER A 38 9.33 17.91 -8.64
N SER A 39 8.92 19.15 -8.42
CA SER A 39 9.58 20.06 -7.47
C SER A 39 9.22 19.79 -6.01
N VAL A 40 8.18 18.98 -5.77
CA VAL A 40 7.76 18.57 -4.41
C VAL A 40 8.81 17.64 -3.81
N LYS A 41 9.32 18.00 -2.62
CA LYS A 41 10.38 17.24 -1.94
C LYS A 41 9.85 16.38 -0.79
N SER A 42 8.84 16.89 -0.09
CA SER A 42 8.21 16.22 1.05
C SER A 42 6.80 16.72 1.25
N LEU A 43 5.98 15.91 1.90
CA LEU A 43 4.63 16.24 2.35
C LEU A 43 4.43 15.72 3.78
N THR A 44 3.61 16.45 4.53
CA THR A 44 3.07 15.91 5.79
C THR A 44 1.89 14.99 5.51
N SER A 45 1.54 14.14 6.48
CA SER A 45 0.33 13.31 6.39
C SER A 45 -0.93 14.14 6.21
N GLU A 46 -1.01 15.30 6.88
CA GLU A 46 -2.15 16.22 6.72
C GLU A 46 -2.25 16.78 5.29
N GLN A 47 -1.13 17.19 4.70
CA GLN A 47 -1.11 17.68 3.32
C GLN A 47 -1.51 16.61 2.32
N ALA A 48 -0.98 15.40 2.46
CA ALA A 48 -1.37 14.26 1.63
C ALA A 48 -2.86 13.92 1.81
N THR A 49 -3.36 13.88 3.05
CA THR A 49 -4.77 13.64 3.34
C THR A 49 -5.69 14.63 2.62
N LYS A 50 -5.38 15.91 2.67
CA LYS A 50 -6.19 16.95 2.00
C LYS A 50 -6.24 16.75 0.49
N ILE A 51 -5.12 16.36 -0.13
CA ILE A 51 -5.04 16.10 -1.58
C ILE A 51 -5.87 14.85 -1.93
N PHE A 52 -5.64 13.73 -1.25
CA PHE A 52 -6.31 12.46 -1.57
C PHE A 52 -7.80 12.46 -1.22
N LEU A 53 -8.24 13.25 -0.27
CA LEU A 53 -9.66 13.44 0.05
C LEU A 53 -10.33 14.55 -0.77
N GLY A 54 -9.63 15.12 -1.74
CA GLY A 54 -10.20 16.16 -2.63
C GLY A 54 -10.48 17.50 -1.95
N LYS A 55 -9.93 17.73 -0.76
CA LYS A 55 -10.12 19.01 -0.03
C LYS A 55 -9.27 20.13 -0.60
N VAL A 56 -8.16 19.82 -1.23
CA VAL A 56 -7.30 20.74 -1.98
C VAL A 56 -6.90 20.09 -3.30
N VAL A 57 -6.66 20.92 -4.31
CA VAL A 57 -6.28 20.50 -5.66
C VAL A 57 -4.86 20.89 -6.04
N THR A 58 -4.10 21.39 -5.07
CA THR A 58 -2.73 21.86 -5.26
C THR A 58 -1.79 21.26 -4.20
N PHE A 59 -0.52 21.13 -4.58
CA PHE A 59 0.57 20.95 -3.64
C PHE A 59 0.82 22.23 -2.82
N PRO A 60 1.57 22.15 -1.70
CA PRO A 60 1.91 23.34 -0.90
C PRO A 60 2.63 24.44 -1.67
N ASN A 61 3.33 24.09 -2.75
CA ASN A 61 4.02 25.03 -3.63
C ASN A 61 3.13 25.71 -4.68
N GLY A 62 1.79 25.43 -4.64
CA GLY A 62 0.80 25.99 -5.56
C GLY A 62 0.63 25.26 -6.89
N GLN A 63 1.46 24.26 -7.20
CA GLN A 63 1.29 23.45 -8.40
C GLN A 63 0.07 22.55 -8.26
N THR A 64 -0.62 22.30 -9.36
CA THR A 64 -1.76 21.36 -9.38
C THR A 64 -1.33 19.97 -8.94
N ALA A 65 -2.16 19.30 -8.15
CA ALA A 65 -1.96 17.93 -7.69
C ALA A 65 -3.04 17.02 -8.27
N PHE A 66 -2.61 15.97 -8.97
CA PHE A 66 -3.49 14.92 -9.50
C PHE A 66 -3.31 13.62 -8.71
N PRO A 67 -4.15 13.36 -7.70
CA PRO A 67 -4.04 12.14 -6.92
C PRO A 67 -4.47 10.91 -7.73
N ILE A 68 -3.71 9.84 -7.57
CA ILE A 68 -3.96 8.52 -8.16
C ILE A 68 -4.15 7.52 -7.03
N ASP A 69 -5.25 6.79 -7.08
CA ASP A 69 -5.68 5.79 -6.10
C ASP A 69 -5.55 4.37 -6.65
N GLN A 70 -5.68 3.39 -5.80
CA GLN A 70 -5.70 1.98 -6.15
C GLN A 70 -7.07 1.37 -5.86
N PRO A 71 -7.37 0.15 -6.36
CA PRO A 71 -8.70 -0.42 -6.28
C PRO A 71 -9.18 -0.61 -4.84
N GLU A 72 -10.47 -0.42 -4.62
CA GLU A 72 -11.14 -0.78 -3.38
C GLU A 72 -10.90 -2.26 -3.05
N GLY A 73 -10.63 -2.55 -1.78
CA GLY A 73 -10.29 -3.90 -1.30
C GLY A 73 -8.81 -4.26 -1.45
N SER A 74 -7.97 -3.44 -2.07
CA SER A 74 -6.53 -3.69 -2.08
C SER A 74 -5.90 -3.36 -0.72
N ALA A 75 -5.01 -4.24 -0.23
CA ALA A 75 -4.36 -4.07 1.06
C ALA A 75 -3.55 -2.77 1.14
N ILE A 76 -2.89 -2.37 0.05
CA ILE A 76 -2.09 -1.15 -0.01
C ILE A 76 -2.96 0.11 0.13
N ARG A 77 -4.17 0.10 -0.44
CA ARG A 77 -5.13 1.19 -0.30
C ARG A 77 -5.63 1.32 1.13
N ASP A 78 -6.00 0.20 1.74
CA ASP A 78 -6.49 0.17 3.12
C ASP A 78 -5.41 0.65 4.09
N GLU A 79 -4.17 0.23 3.89
CA GLU A 79 -3.03 0.68 4.68
C GLU A 79 -2.78 2.19 4.51
N PHE A 80 -2.81 2.68 3.28
CA PHE A 80 -2.61 4.10 3.00
C PHE A 80 -3.64 4.97 3.72
N TYR A 81 -4.94 4.72 3.50
CA TYR A 81 -5.98 5.54 4.11
C TYR A 81 -6.06 5.39 5.63
N SER A 82 -5.73 4.22 6.16
CA SER A 82 -5.64 4.02 7.61
C SER A 82 -4.51 4.85 8.24
N LYS A 83 -3.32 4.79 7.67
CA LYS A 83 -2.13 5.48 8.21
C LYS A 83 -2.14 6.99 7.98
N VAL A 84 -2.57 7.42 6.79
CA VAL A 84 -2.47 8.82 6.36
C VAL A 84 -3.73 9.62 6.70
N ALA A 85 -4.90 9.07 6.41
CA ALA A 85 -6.18 9.76 6.57
C ALA A 85 -7.01 9.28 7.77
N HIS A 86 -6.53 8.28 8.51
CA HIS A 86 -7.23 7.67 9.66
C HIS A 86 -8.64 7.20 9.34
N LYS A 87 -8.82 6.62 8.15
CA LYS A 87 -10.10 6.09 7.65
C LYS A 87 -9.97 4.62 7.30
N ASN A 88 -10.91 3.83 7.79
CA ASN A 88 -11.10 2.45 7.32
C ASN A 88 -11.91 2.45 5.99
N PRO A 89 -12.00 1.30 5.27
CA PRO A 89 -12.72 1.22 3.99
C PRO A 89 -14.17 1.71 4.06
N SER A 90 -14.89 1.36 5.12
CA SER A 90 -16.30 1.76 5.32
C SER A 90 -16.45 3.27 5.50
N GLN A 91 -15.58 3.88 6.29
CA GLN A 91 -15.55 5.33 6.50
C GLN A 91 -15.20 6.08 5.20
N LEU A 92 -14.28 5.54 4.41
CA LEU A 92 -13.89 6.12 3.14
C LEU A 92 -15.02 6.06 2.12
N THR A 93 -15.75 4.93 2.03
CA THR A 93 -16.93 4.78 1.19
C THR A 93 -18.01 5.79 1.57
N ALA A 94 -18.31 5.94 2.86
CA ALA A 94 -19.28 6.93 3.35
C ALA A 94 -18.84 8.37 3.06
N TYR A 95 -17.56 8.67 3.21
CA TYR A 95 -17.00 9.98 2.88
C TYR A 95 -17.23 10.35 1.41
N TRP A 96 -16.86 9.47 0.48
CA TRP A 96 -17.01 9.73 -0.95
C TRP A 96 -18.48 9.78 -1.38
N ALA A 97 -19.36 8.94 -0.80
CA ALA A 97 -20.80 9.03 -1.06
C ALA A 97 -21.34 10.43 -0.74
N LYS A 98 -20.95 11.00 0.39
CA LYS A 98 -21.32 12.36 0.79
C LYS A 98 -20.74 13.40 -0.16
N VAL A 99 -19.45 13.34 -0.46
CA VAL A 99 -18.76 14.33 -1.32
C VAL A 99 -19.34 14.35 -2.73
N ILE A 100 -19.63 13.17 -3.31
CA ILE A 100 -20.24 13.04 -4.64
C ILE A 100 -21.67 13.60 -4.61
N PHE A 101 -22.46 13.27 -3.58
CA PHE A 101 -23.83 13.75 -3.43
C PHE A 101 -23.92 15.28 -3.32
N THR A 102 -23.00 15.90 -2.58
CA THR A 102 -22.95 17.36 -2.41
C THR A 102 -22.25 18.09 -3.57
N GLY A 103 -21.55 17.38 -4.42
CA GLY A 103 -20.77 17.97 -5.52
C GLY A 103 -19.49 18.68 -5.08
N ASP A 104 -19.02 18.42 -3.85
CA ASP A 104 -17.90 19.15 -3.23
C ASP A 104 -16.50 18.64 -3.68
N GLY A 105 -16.45 17.65 -4.56
CA GLY A 105 -15.18 17.12 -5.04
C GLY A 105 -15.35 15.87 -5.90
N ARG A 106 -14.21 15.31 -6.29
CA ARG A 106 -14.14 14.07 -7.08
C ARG A 106 -13.14 13.10 -6.45
N PRO A 107 -13.45 11.79 -6.46
CA PRO A 107 -12.47 10.78 -6.09
C PRO A 107 -11.25 10.83 -7.00
N PRO A 108 -10.08 10.42 -6.51
CA PRO A 108 -8.89 10.25 -7.34
C PRO A 108 -9.10 9.27 -8.48
N LYS A 109 -8.30 9.39 -9.54
CA LYS A 109 -8.25 8.41 -10.62
C LYS A 109 -7.77 7.07 -10.08
N LEU A 110 -8.44 5.97 -10.44
CA LEU A 110 -8.05 4.62 -10.07
C LEU A 110 -7.12 4.00 -11.12
N LEU A 111 -6.04 3.39 -10.67
CA LEU A 111 -5.17 2.51 -11.47
C LEU A 111 -5.03 1.15 -10.79
N ALA A 112 -4.72 0.12 -11.57
CA ALA A 112 -4.90 -1.27 -11.16
C ALA A 112 -3.95 -1.76 -10.05
N ASP A 113 -2.71 -1.25 -10.02
CA ASP A 113 -1.65 -1.76 -9.14
C ASP A 113 -0.49 -0.77 -8.95
N ASN A 114 0.49 -1.15 -8.13
CA ASN A 114 1.67 -0.34 -7.85
C ASN A 114 2.47 0.02 -9.12
N VAL A 115 2.56 -0.88 -10.09
CA VAL A 115 3.32 -0.66 -11.31
C VAL A 115 2.62 0.36 -12.20
N ALA A 116 1.30 0.25 -12.36
CA ALA A 116 0.49 1.20 -13.13
C ALA A 116 0.54 2.60 -12.51
N VAL A 117 0.41 2.70 -11.19
CA VAL A 117 0.54 3.96 -10.44
C VAL A 117 1.92 4.57 -10.64
N ARG A 118 2.99 3.80 -10.43
CA ARG A 118 4.37 4.29 -10.61
C ARG A 118 4.62 4.83 -12.02
N LYS A 119 4.17 4.12 -13.05
CA LYS A 119 4.33 4.54 -14.45
C LYS A 119 3.60 5.85 -14.74
N ALA A 120 2.36 5.98 -14.27
CA ALA A 120 1.59 7.20 -14.44
C ALA A 120 2.24 8.40 -13.74
N ILE A 121 2.73 8.21 -12.51
CA ILE A 121 3.42 9.25 -11.75
C ILE A 121 4.74 9.65 -12.41
N ALA A 122 5.49 8.69 -12.92
CA ALA A 122 6.76 8.96 -13.61
C ALA A 122 6.59 9.89 -14.82
N SER A 123 5.45 9.83 -15.50
CA SER A 123 5.16 10.60 -16.71
C SER A 123 4.53 11.97 -16.47
N ASP A 124 4.06 12.25 -15.24
CA ASP A 124 3.35 13.48 -14.90
C ASP A 124 3.91 14.10 -13.62
N PRO A 125 4.65 15.23 -13.70
CA PRO A 125 5.18 15.93 -12.52
C PRO A 125 4.12 16.43 -11.52
N ASN A 126 2.88 16.53 -11.94
CA ASN A 126 1.75 16.96 -11.10
C ASN A 126 1.00 15.77 -10.45
N ALA A 127 1.30 14.54 -10.85
CA ALA A 127 0.68 13.36 -10.26
C ALA A 127 1.28 13.02 -8.90
N ILE A 128 0.43 12.52 -8.03
CA ILE A 128 0.79 11.99 -6.71
C ILE A 128 0.03 10.67 -6.50
N GLY A 129 0.69 9.70 -5.91
CA GLY A 129 0.08 8.41 -5.60
C GLY A 129 0.78 7.76 -4.42
N TYR A 130 0.34 6.56 -4.10
CA TYR A 130 0.99 5.72 -3.11
C TYR A 130 1.22 4.32 -3.71
N ILE A 131 2.31 3.72 -3.35
CA ILE A 131 2.73 2.39 -3.79
C ILE A 131 3.41 1.66 -2.65
N ASP A 132 3.58 0.34 -2.81
CA ASP A 132 4.47 -0.42 -1.96
C ASP A 132 5.92 0.06 -2.16
N LYS A 133 6.67 0.18 -1.07
CA LYS A 133 8.07 0.60 -1.08
C LYS A 133 8.93 -0.24 -2.02
N SER A 134 8.64 -1.54 -2.14
CA SER A 134 9.36 -2.44 -3.04
C SER A 134 9.20 -2.07 -4.53
N ALA A 135 8.15 -1.33 -4.89
CA ALA A 135 7.87 -0.87 -6.25
C ALA A 135 8.54 0.47 -6.60
N VAL A 136 9.19 1.13 -5.66
CA VAL A 136 9.90 2.40 -5.89
C VAL A 136 11.14 2.18 -6.76
N ASN A 137 11.32 3.07 -7.73
CA ASN A 137 12.53 3.14 -8.54
C ASN A 137 12.94 4.59 -8.82
N ARG A 138 13.95 4.81 -9.64
CA ARG A 138 14.49 6.14 -9.94
C ARG A 138 13.53 7.09 -10.65
N SER A 139 12.43 6.60 -11.22
CA SER A 139 11.45 7.43 -11.93
C SER A 139 10.50 8.19 -10.98
N VAL A 140 10.45 7.80 -9.72
CA VAL A 140 9.61 8.41 -8.70
C VAL A 140 10.42 8.79 -7.45
N ARG A 141 9.90 9.74 -6.69
CA ARG A 141 10.46 10.19 -5.41
C ARG A 141 9.47 9.95 -4.30
N VAL A 142 9.94 9.36 -3.19
CA VAL A 142 9.17 9.24 -1.95
C VAL A 142 9.11 10.61 -1.28
N VAL A 143 7.90 11.09 -1.02
CA VAL A 143 7.64 12.38 -0.35
C VAL A 143 7.02 12.23 1.03
N LEU A 144 6.52 11.05 1.37
CA LEU A 144 5.98 10.72 2.69
C LEU A 144 6.12 9.22 2.95
N LYS A 145 6.60 8.90 4.14
CA LYS A 145 6.60 7.54 4.74
C LYS A 145 5.69 7.60 5.97
N PRO A 146 4.45 7.12 5.87
CA PRO A 146 3.48 7.20 6.95
C PRO A 146 3.75 6.23 8.10
#